data_cfd96618c94434a7c4722a0fdeb25e30
#
_entry.id   cfd96618c94434a7c4722a0fdeb25e30
#
_cell.length_a   1.000
_cell.length_b   1.000
_cell.length_c   1.000
_cell.angle_alpha   90.00
_cell.angle_beta   90.00
_cell.angle_gamma   90.00
#
_symmetry.space_group_name_H-M   'P 1'
#
loop_
_entity.id
_entity.type
_entity.pdbx_description
1 polymer ?
#
loop_
_entity_poly.entity_id
_entity_poly.type
_entity_poly.pdbx_seq_one_letter_code
_entity_poly.pdbx_strand_id
1 'polypeptide(L)'
;RYEQTVPQVFPTTAPGNFTWLPDCGKVVMTFFYPYQWDLNYANPMVFNDMTENLLFLANRGMDVIRLDAIPYIWKQLGTDCRNLPQVHTLVRLMRMATEIVCPGTLLLGEVVMEPEVVVAPM
;
A
#
# COMPACT_ATOMS: atom_id res chain seq x y z
N ARG A 1 11.68 -18.23 -6.32
CA ARG A 1 12.54 -17.91 -5.18
C ARG A 1 11.92 -16.88 -4.25
N TYR A 2 11.39 -15.81 -4.76
CA TYR A 2 10.76 -14.75 -3.95
C TYR A 2 9.38 -15.13 -3.43
N GLU A 3 8.70 -16.06 -4.07
CA GLU A 3 7.43 -16.60 -3.59
C GLU A 3 7.53 -17.21 -2.19
N GLN A 4 8.72 -17.64 -1.79
CA GLN A 4 8.93 -18.27 -0.49
C GLN A 4 9.04 -17.25 0.66
N THR A 5 9.38 -16.00 0.37
CA THR A 5 9.59 -14.97 1.39
C THR A 5 8.37 -14.06 1.58
N VAL A 6 7.51 -13.95 0.57
CA VAL A 6 6.33 -13.10 0.60
C VAL A 6 5.09 -13.95 0.93
N PRO A 7 4.43 -13.73 2.07
CA PRO A 7 3.25 -14.50 2.44
C PRO A 7 2.07 -14.17 1.52
N GLN A 8 1.23 -15.18 1.28
CA GLN A 8 0.03 -15.03 0.49
C GLN A 8 -1.12 -14.52 1.36
N VAL A 9 -1.85 -13.51 0.89
CA VAL A 9 -3.01 -12.97 1.61
C VAL A 9 -4.22 -13.90 1.47
N PHE A 10 -4.43 -14.45 0.27
CA PHE A 10 -5.52 -15.38 -0.02
C PHE A 10 -4.98 -16.70 -0.56
N PRO A 11 -4.34 -17.55 0.28
CA PRO A 11 -3.64 -18.75 -0.21
C PRO A 11 -4.55 -19.79 -0.84
N THR A 12 -5.84 -19.81 -0.48
CA THR A 12 -6.81 -20.80 -1.00
C THR A 12 -7.60 -20.30 -2.20
N THR A 13 -7.92 -19.00 -2.25
CA THR A 13 -8.77 -18.41 -3.30
C THR A 13 -7.97 -17.67 -4.37
N ALA A 14 -6.81 -17.13 -4.01
CA ALA A 14 -5.92 -16.41 -4.92
C ALA A 14 -4.47 -16.75 -4.58
N PRO A 15 -3.99 -17.97 -4.90
CA PRO A 15 -2.63 -18.40 -4.57
C PRO A 15 -1.59 -17.68 -5.42
N GLY A 16 -0.41 -17.45 -4.80
CA GLY A 16 0.71 -16.76 -5.44
C GLY A 16 0.69 -15.26 -5.23
N ASN A 17 1.88 -14.65 -5.39
CA ASN A 17 2.07 -13.21 -5.23
C ASN A 17 2.57 -12.55 -6.50
N PHE A 18 2.68 -13.31 -7.58
CA PHE A 18 3.20 -12.83 -8.87
C PHE A 18 2.32 -13.34 -9.99
N THR A 19 2.03 -12.47 -10.95
CA THR A 19 1.19 -12.79 -12.11
C THR A 19 1.98 -12.52 -13.38
N TRP A 20 2.03 -13.54 -14.26
CA TRP A 20 2.66 -13.42 -15.56
C TRP A 20 1.75 -12.70 -16.55
N LEU A 21 2.32 -11.74 -17.27
CA LEU A 21 1.64 -10.98 -18.31
C LEU A 21 2.18 -11.40 -19.67
N PRO A 22 1.49 -12.31 -20.40
CA PRO A 22 2.01 -12.84 -21.66
C PRO A 22 2.12 -11.77 -22.77
N ASP A 23 1.26 -10.76 -22.73
CA ASP A 23 1.25 -9.70 -23.76
C ASP A 23 2.53 -8.87 -23.79
N CYS A 24 3.18 -8.69 -22.63
CA CYS A 24 4.40 -7.90 -22.54
C CYS A 24 5.61 -8.69 -22.03
N GLY A 25 5.45 -9.98 -21.72
CA GLY A 25 6.54 -10.83 -21.25
C GLY A 25 7.08 -10.41 -19.87
N LYS A 26 6.23 -9.90 -19.00
CA LYS A 26 6.62 -9.41 -17.68
C LYS A 26 5.80 -10.05 -16.57
N VAL A 27 6.33 -9.99 -15.36
CA VAL A 27 5.66 -10.44 -14.15
C VAL A 27 5.33 -9.21 -13.31
N VAL A 28 4.09 -9.14 -12.83
CA VAL A 28 3.67 -8.11 -11.88
C VAL A 28 3.43 -8.72 -10.50
N MET A 29 3.65 -7.94 -9.48
CA MET A 29 3.33 -8.35 -8.12
C MET A 29 1.85 -8.15 -7.85
N THR A 30 1.19 -9.21 -7.35
CA THR A 30 -0.24 -9.24 -7.09
C THR A 30 -0.47 -9.89 -5.74
N PHE A 31 -0.34 -9.09 -4.68
CA PHE A 31 -0.45 -9.56 -3.30
C PHE A 31 -1.84 -10.11 -2.98
N PHE A 32 -2.86 -9.51 -3.60
CA PHE A 32 -4.26 -9.90 -3.41
C PHE A 32 -4.72 -10.80 -4.56
N TYR A 33 -5.59 -10.33 -5.41
CA TYR A 33 -6.04 -11.11 -6.56
C TYR A 33 -5.19 -10.81 -7.81
N PRO A 34 -5.11 -11.76 -8.76
CA PRO A 34 -4.27 -11.59 -9.97
C PRO A 34 -4.60 -10.37 -10.84
N TYR A 35 -5.80 -9.83 -10.73
CA TYR A 35 -6.21 -8.63 -11.45
C TYR A 35 -5.92 -7.34 -10.67
N GLN A 36 -5.43 -7.44 -9.44
CA GLN A 36 -5.09 -6.31 -8.57
C GLN A 36 -3.58 -6.14 -8.53
N TRP A 37 -3.08 -5.29 -9.41
CA TRP A 37 -1.64 -5.05 -9.53
C TRP A 37 -1.16 -4.12 -8.43
N ASP A 38 -0.08 -4.51 -7.77
CA ASP A 38 0.51 -3.69 -6.73
C ASP A 38 1.38 -2.58 -7.33
N LEU A 39 1.26 -1.40 -6.75
CA LEU A 39 2.07 -0.26 -7.15
C LEU A 39 3.44 -0.30 -6.48
N ASN A 40 4.45 0.20 -7.19
CA ASN A 40 5.81 0.28 -6.68
C ASN A 40 6.08 1.64 -6.02
N TYR A 41 5.87 1.73 -4.72
CA TYR A 41 6.11 2.96 -3.96
C TYR A 41 7.59 3.32 -3.77
N ALA A 42 8.52 2.45 -4.14
CA ALA A 42 9.93 2.81 -4.23
C ALA A 42 10.20 3.80 -5.37
N ASN A 43 9.29 3.90 -6.34
CA ASN A 43 9.32 4.95 -7.34
C ASN A 43 8.65 6.21 -6.79
N PRO A 44 9.39 7.34 -6.63
CA PRO A 44 8.81 8.56 -6.08
C PRO A 44 7.64 9.12 -6.89
N MET A 45 7.59 8.86 -8.19
CA MET A 45 6.47 9.29 -9.03
C MET A 45 5.17 8.62 -8.64
N VAL A 46 5.21 7.37 -8.20
CA VAL A 46 4.02 6.65 -7.69
C VAL A 46 3.50 7.34 -6.43
N PHE A 47 4.38 7.66 -5.49
CA PHE A 47 4.01 8.38 -4.28
C PHE A 47 3.39 9.75 -4.61
N ASN A 48 4.01 10.50 -5.53
CA ASN A 48 3.52 11.82 -5.92
C ASN A 48 2.14 11.74 -6.54
N ASP A 49 1.92 10.83 -7.48
CA ASP A 49 0.64 10.67 -8.18
C ASP A 49 -0.46 10.22 -7.21
N MET A 50 -0.17 9.28 -6.33
CA MET A 50 -1.17 8.79 -5.37
C MET A 50 -1.47 9.82 -4.28
N THR A 51 -0.48 10.61 -3.86
CA THR A 51 -0.70 11.72 -2.92
C THR A 51 -1.53 12.82 -3.56
N GLU A 52 -1.30 13.11 -4.82
CA GLU A 52 -2.12 14.05 -5.59
C GLU A 52 -3.57 13.59 -5.66
N ASN A 53 -3.82 12.30 -5.91
CA ASN A 53 -5.16 11.73 -5.88
C ASN A 53 -5.82 11.86 -4.50
N LEU A 54 -5.06 11.61 -3.44
CA LEU A 54 -5.52 11.78 -2.07
C LEU A 54 -5.95 13.22 -1.80
N LEU A 55 -5.13 14.19 -2.18
CA LEU A 55 -5.42 15.60 -2.00
C LEU A 55 -6.59 16.06 -2.86
N PHE A 56 -6.74 15.50 -4.05
CA PHE A 56 -7.90 15.76 -4.90
C PHE A 56 -9.20 15.36 -4.18
N LEU A 57 -9.23 14.17 -3.58
CA LEU A 57 -10.40 13.71 -2.83
C LEU A 57 -10.64 14.57 -1.57
N ALA A 58 -9.59 14.91 -0.85
CA ALA A 58 -9.69 15.76 0.33
C ALA A 58 -10.26 17.15 -0.02
N ASN A 59 -9.83 17.73 -1.13
CA ASN A 59 -10.34 19.03 -1.62
C ASN A 59 -11.82 18.99 -2.05
N ARG A 60 -12.35 17.79 -2.30
CA ARG A 60 -13.77 17.61 -2.62
C ARG A 60 -14.67 17.60 -1.37
N GLY A 61 -14.11 17.85 -0.20
CA GLY A 61 -14.86 17.93 1.04
C GLY A 61 -15.02 16.61 1.77
N MET A 62 -14.15 15.64 1.51
CA MET A 62 -14.15 14.38 2.26
C MET A 62 -13.67 14.63 3.68
N ASP A 63 -14.49 14.24 4.66
CA ASP A 63 -14.14 14.37 6.08
C ASP A 63 -13.18 13.28 6.53
N VAL A 64 -13.36 12.05 6.02
CA VAL A 64 -12.52 10.89 6.32
C VAL A 64 -12.18 10.16 5.03
N ILE A 65 -10.90 9.87 4.83
CA ILE A 65 -10.43 9.05 3.72
C ILE A 65 -9.77 7.80 4.28
N ARG A 66 -10.28 6.63 3.89
CA ARG A 66 -9.73 5.34 4.29
C ARG A 66 -8.65 4.93 3.31
N LEU A 67 -7.44 4.70 3.84
CA LEU A 67 -6.31 4.20 3.07
C LEU A 67 -6.31 2.66 3.13
N ASP A 68 -6.46 2.04 1.97
CA ASP A 68 -6.53 0.59 1.84
C ASP A 68 -5.15 -0.06 1.74
N ALA A 69 -5.02 -1.29 2.25
CA ALA A 69 -3.83 -2.14 2.11
C ALA A 69 -2.51 -1.50 2.56
N ILE A 70 -2.55 -0.56 3.50
CA ILE A 70 -1.38 0.19 3.97
C ILE A 70 -0.19 -0.70 4.34
N PRO A 71 -0.35 -1.80 5.10
CA PRO A 71 0.81 -2.59 5.52
C PRO A 71 1.62 -3.17 4.38
N TYR A 72 1.07 -3.25 3.18
CA TYR A 72 1.64 -3.93 2.03
C TYR A 72 2.19 -2.99 0.97
N ILE A 73 2.14 -1.67 1.16
CA ILE A 73 2.48 -0.72 0.08
C ILE A 73 3.97 -0.66 -0.26
N TRP A 74 4.86 -1.00 0.69
CA TRP A 74 6.30 -1.05 0.41
C TRP A 74 6.72 -2.49 0.12
N LYS A 75 7.39 -2.68 -1.02
CA LYS A 75 7.87 -3.99 -1.48
C LYS A 75 9.39 -4.04 -1.37
N GLN A 76 9.90 -5.05 -0.65
CA GLN A 76 11.33 -5.33 -0.57
C GLN A 76 11.51 -6.84 -0.68
N LEU A 77 12.02 -7.29 -1.82
CA LEU A 77 12.23 -8.72 -2.06
C LEU A 77 13.19 -9.30 -1.03
N GLY A 78 12.88 -10.50 -0.56
CA GLY A 78 13.61 -11.13 0.54
C GLY A 78 13.03 -10.88 1.92
N THR A 79 12.00 -10.02 2.01
CA THR A 79 11.21 -9.78 3.23
C THR A 79 9.78 -10.26 3.03
N ASP A 80 8.94 -10.19 4.08
CA ASP A 80 7.53 -10.52 3.98
C ASP A 80 6.69 -9.40 3.34
N CYS A 81 7.29 -8.26 3.00
CA CYS A 81 6.61 -7.08 2.42
C CYS A 81 5.41 -6.63 3.23
N ARG A 82 5.48 -6.76 4.54
CA ARG A 82 4.38 -6.47 5.44
C ARG A 82 4.83 -5.55 6.56
N ASN A 83 4.17 -4.40 6.67
CA ASN A 83 4.41 -3.41 7.73
C ASN A 83 5.89 -3.01 7.89
N LEU A 84 6.61 -2.85 6.78
CA LEU A 84 8.01 -2.43 6.78
C LEU A 84 8.14 -0.96 7.24
N PRO A 85 9.32 -0.54 7.75
CA PRO A 85 9.51 0.82 8.25
C PRO A 85 9.15 1.92 7.25
N GLN A 86 9.38 1.68 5.97
CA GLN A 86 9.06 2.63 4.90
C GLN A 86 7.56 2.91 4.79
N VAL A 87 6.70 1.95 5.17
CA VAL A 87 5.24 2.14 5.20
C VAL A 87 4.89 3.29 6.14
N HIS A 88 5.47 3.31 7.33
CA HIS A 88 5.23 4.37 8.32
C HIS A 88 5.67 5.74 7.81
N THR A 89 6.82 5.79 7.11
CA THR A 89 7.32 7.03 6.52
C THR A 89 6.37 7.55 5.43
N LEU A 90 5.92 6.69 4.53
CA LEU A 90 5.01 7.07 3.45
C LEU A 90 3.67 7.58 3.99
N VAL A 91 3.09 6.87 4.95
CA VAL A 91 1.82 7.27 5.56
C VAL A 91 1.96 8.59 6.31
N ARG A 92 3.07 8.78 7.02
CA ARG A 92 3.36 10.02 7.72
C ARG A 92 3.48 11.20 6.74
N LEU A 93 4.14 11.01 5.60
CA LEU A 93 4.23 12.03 4.55
C LEU A 93 2.87 12.36 3.95
N MET A 94 2.04 11.36 3.69
CA MET A 94 0.67 11.56 3.20
C MET A 94 -0.18 12.35 4.20
N ARG A 95 -0.07 12.02 5.49
CA ARG A 95 -0.77 12.74 6.56
C ARG A 95 -0.31 14.19 6.63
N MET A 96 0.99 14.44 6.58
CA MET A 96 1.54 15.80 6.62
C MET A 96 1.06 16.63 5.43
N ALA A 97 1.07 16.06 4.23
CA ALA A 97 0.55 16.74 3.05
C ALA A 97 -0.94 17.08 3.20
N THR A 98 -1.73 16.16 3.71
CA THR A 98 -3.17 16.37 3.96
C THR A 98 -3.39 17.46 5.02
N GLU A 99 -2.62 17.46 6.10
CA GLU A 99 -2.71 18.49 7.14
C GLU A 99 -2.40 19.89 6.63
N ILE A 100 -1.46 20.00 5.67
CA ILE A 100 -1.11 21.31 5.08
C ILE A 100 -2.21 21.78 4.12
N VAL A 101 -2.72 20.92 3.26
CA VAL A 101 -3.66 21.29 2.19
C VAL A 101 -5.10 21.26 2.65
N CYS A 102 -5.50 20.24 3.41
CA CYS A 102 -6.87 20.02 3.87
C CYS A 102 -6.88 19.58 5.33
N PRO A 103 -6.64 20.49 6.30
CA PRO A 103 -6.48 20.12 7.71
C PRO A 103 -7.73 19.52 8.34
N GLY A 104 -8.89 19.69 7.74
CA GLY A 104 -10.15 19.11 8.22
C GLY A 104 -10.36 17.64 7.82
N THR A 105 -9.50 17.06 6.99
CA THR A 105 -9.64 15.69 6.53
C THR A 105 -8.85 14.74 7.42
N LEU A 106 -9.52 13.68 7.89
CA LEU A 106 -8.90 12.63 8.69
C LEU A 106 -8.55 11.43 7.81
N LEU A 107 -7.34 10.89 8.01
CA LEU A 107 -6.93 9.65 7.34
C LEU A 107 -7.13 8.46 8.27
N LEU A 108 -7.74 7.40 7.75
CA LEU A 108 -7.97 6.14 8.44
C LEU A 108 -7.29 5.01 7.69
N GLY A 109 -6.40 4.28 8.35
CA GLY A 109 -5.72 3.14 7.74
C GLY A 109 -6.46 1.83 7.97
N GLU A 110 -6.59 1.00 6.94
CA GLU A 110 -7.04 -0.36 7.09
C GLU A 110 -5.85 -1.27 7.40
N VAL A 111 -5.87 -1.92 8.58
CA VAL A 111 -4.82 -2.82 9.03
C VAL A 111 -5.45 -4.08 9.58
N VAL A 112 -5.13 -5.24 8.97
CA VAL A 112 -5.55 -6.56 9.44
C VAL A 112 -4.29 -7.32 9.84
N MET A 113 -3.88 -7.17 11.11
CA MET A 113 -2.64 -7.73 11.67
C MET A 113 -2.80 -8.03 13.16
N GLU A 114 -1.78 -8.67 13.71
CA GLU A 114 -1.69 -8.85 15.16
C GLU A 114 -1.65 -7.49 15.88
N PRO A 115 -2.28 -7.39 17.08
CA PRO A 115 -2.38 -6.10 17.79
C PRO A 115 -1.04 -5.43 18.06
N GLU A 116 0.00 -6.19 18.33
CA GLU A 116 1.34 -5.66 18.62
C GLU A 116 1.93 -4.92 17.42
N VAL A 117 1.57 -5.35 16.22
CA VAL A 117 2.03 -4.71 14.98
C VAL A 117 1.20 -3.47 14.68
N VAL A 118 -0.13 -3.54 14.93
CA VAL A 118 -1.07 -2.46 14.64
C VAL A 118 -0.80 -1.22 15.48
N VAL A 119 -0.41 -1.37 16.73
CA VAL A 119 -0.17 -0.24 17.65
C VAL A 119 1.19 0.42 17.46
N ALA A 120 2.01 -0.03 16.52
CA ALA A 120 3.27 0.64 16.22
C ALA A 120 3.00 2.09 15.74
N PRO A 121 3.82 3.07 16.14
CA PRO A 121 3.62 4.46 15.73
C PRO A 121 3.70 4.64 14.22
N MET A 122 2.77 5.38 13.68
CA MET A 122 2.79 5.76 12.27
C MET A 122 3.38 7.16 12.08
#